data_bff40b7cb3d83cc06a4258d73e25658a
#
_entry.id   bff40b7cb3d83cc06a4258d73e25658a
#
_cell.length_a   1.000
_cell.length_b   1.000
_cell.length_c   1.000
_cell.angle_alpha   90.00
_cell.angle_beta   90.00
_cell.angle_gamma   90.00
#
_symmetry.space_group_name_H-M   'P 1'
#
loop_
_entity.id
_entity.type
_entity.pdbx_description
1 polymer ?
#
loop_
_entity_poly.entity_id
_entity_poly.type
_entity_poly.pdbx_seq_one_letter_code
_entity_poly.pdbx_strand_id
1 'polypeptide(L)'
;MQQKQDIKGFTILELLVVITIVAVVSAVGYPNFMDWRLDREMRASMEKVSSMLRSINTQAQRGNFSIVQFMVKPSSNSTEFISKGMSKSAESTIANTSGQTVTCRIVTSGYWTNQQVEYSNNDVATNIDANGAVCFSKDTRYFLKEGKLSSLLNVSIEGRLTSNYIIICTTENATKSGGKCATNQLDGLEKPAYLVEWNRFGNISKFKWGGSGWSRL
;
A
#
# COMPACT_ATOMS: atom_id res chain seq x y z
N MET A 1 -28.21 4.54 63.91
CA MET A 1 -28.11 5.87 63.28
C MET A 1 -27.95 5.70 61.80
N GLN A 2 -28.98 6.03 60.98
CA GLN A 2 -28.90 6.00 59.51
C GLN A 2 -28.42 7.39 59.08
N GLN A 3 -27.24 7.45 58.43
CA GLN A 3 -26.78 8.69 57.78
C GLN A 3 -27.63 8.90 56.51
N LYS A 4 -28.39 10.01 56.53
CA LYS A 4 -29.10 10.48 55.35
C LYS A 4 -28.09 11.08 54.38
N GLN A 5 -27.80 10.36 53.29
CA GLN A 5 -26.99 10.92 52.19
C GLN A 5 -27.84 11.92 51.43
N ASP A 6 -27.49 13.20 51.49
CA ASP A 6 -28.04 14.25 50.64
C ASP A 6 -27.50 14.06 49.21
N ILE A 7 -28.29 13.46 48.32
CA ILE A 7 -28.01 13.38 46.90
C ILE A 7 -28.31 14.74 46.27
N LYS A 8 -27.25 15.54 46.08
CA LYS A 8 -27.37 16.81 45.34
C LYS A 8 -27.49 16.49 43.85
N GLY A 9 -28.61 16.85 43.22
CA GLY A 9 -28.80 16.78 41.78
C GLY A 9 -28.00 17.88 41.05
N PHE A 10 -27.65 17.63 39.78
CA PHE A 10 -27.03 18.63 38.91
C PHE A 10 -27.99 19.78 38.60
N THR A 11 -27.47 20.99 38.58
CA THR A 11 -28.24 22.15 38.14
C THR A 11 -28.28 22.21 36.60
N ILE A 12 -29.36 22.81 36.03
CA ILE A 12 -29.46 23.03 34.59
C ILE A 12 -28.30 23.86 34.06
N LEU A 13 -27.85 24.86 34.86
CA LEU A 13 -26.70 25.70 34.50
C LEU A 13 -25.41 24.90 34.42
N GLU A 14 -25.16 23.96 35.32
CA GLU A 14 -23.97 23.12 35.35
C GLU A 14 -23.95 22.18 34.13
N LEU A 15 -25.10 21.60 33.74
CA LEU A 15 -25.24 20.81 32.55
C LEU A 15 -24.97 21.64 31.28
N LEU A 16 -25.48 22.86 31.20
CA LEU A 16 -25.26 23.77 30.07
C LEU A 16 -23.77 24.13 29.90
N VAL A 17 -23.06 24.41 31.01
CA VAL A 17 -21.63 24.69 30.99
C VAL A 17 -20.85 23.45 30.48
N VAL A 18 -21.18 22.27 30.96
CA VAL A 18 -20.49 21.04 30.53
C VAL A 18 -20.68 20.79 29.04
N ILE A 19 -21.90 20.90 28.51
CA ILE A 19 -22.13 20.64 27.06
C ILE A 19 -21.46 21.72 26.19
N THR A 20 -21.38 23.00 26.64
CA THR A 20 -20.64 24.01 25.87
C THR A 20 -19.15 23.76 25.86
N ILE A 21 -18.54 23.32 26.96
CA ILE A 21 -17.12 22.93 26.98
C ILE A 21 -16.87 21.73 26.06
N VAL A 22 -17.70 20.68 26.13
CA VAL A 22 -17.59 19.51 25.29
C VAL A 22 -17.73 19.89 23.81
N ALA A 23 -18.68 20.77 23.46
CA ALA A 23 -18.85 21.22 22.08
C ALA A 23 -17.62 21.94 21.54
N VAL A 24 -17.02 22.88 22.34
CA VAL A 24 -15.81 23.61 21.94
C VAL A 24 -14.61 22.68 21.78
N VAL A 25 -14.39 21.77 22.74
CA VAL A 25 -13.28 20.81 22.67
C VAL A 25 -13.44 19.85 21.49
N SER A 26 -14.67 19.39 21.22
CA SER A 26 -14.96 18.52 20.08
C SER A 26 -14.71 19.22 18.74
N ALA A 27 -15.10 20.49 18.61
CA ALA A 27 -14.91 21.24 17.37
C ALA A 27 -13.43 21.39 16.96
N VAL A 28 -12.54 21.53 17.93
CA VAL A 28 -11.09 21.65 17.70
C VAL A 28 -10.42 20.27 17.55
N GLY A 29 -10.88 19.28 18.30
CA GLY A 29 -10.28 17.94 18.33
C GLY A 29 -10.63 17.07 17.13
N TYR A 30 -11.82 17.24 16.57
CA TYR A 30 -12.35 16.37 15.52
C TYR A 30 -11.49 16.33 14.22
N PRO A 31 -11.09 17.46 13.61
CA PRO A 31 -10.29 17.44 12.39
C PRO A 31 -8.94 16.75 12.59
N ASN A 32 -8.24 17.03 13.70
CA ASN A 32 -6.96 16.40 14.01
C ASN A 32 -7.08 14.87 14.21
N PHE A 33 -8.20 14.42 14.77
CA PHE A 33 -8.47 13.00 14.95
C PHE A 33 -8.71 12.28 13.61
N MET A 34 -9.40 12.91 12.66
CA MET A 34 -9.64 12.35 11.33
C MET A 34 -8.34 12.21 10.55
N ASP A 35 -7.48 13.24 10.55
CA ASP A 35 -6.17 13.18 9.90
C ASP A 35 -5.28 12.08 10.47
N TRP A 36 -5.26 11.95 11.80
CA TRP A 36 -4.51 10.89 12.48
C TRP A 36 -5.04 9.50 12.13
N ARG A 37 -6.36 9.33 12.05
CA ARG A 37 -6.99 8.06 11.65
C ARG A 37 -6.59 7.68 10.22
N LEU A 38 -6.69 8.62 9.26
CA LEU A 38 -6.31 8.40 7.87
C LEU A 38 -4.82 8.05 7.74
N ASP A 39 -3.94 8.73 8.47
CA ASP A 39 -2.51 8.42 8.49
C ASP A 39 -2.24 7.00 8.98
N ARG A 40 -2.93 6.57 10.04
CA ARG A 40 -2.81 5.18 10.55
C ARG A 40 -3.29 4.15 9.55
N GLU A 41 -4.38 4.41 8.85
CA GLU A 41 -4.95 3.51 7.87
C GLU A 41 -4.02 3.35 6.66
N MET A 42 -3.52 4.45 6.11
CA MET A 42 -2.55 4.41 5.02
C MET A 42 -1.24 3.72 5.43
N ARG A 43 -0.77 3.96 6.65
CA ARG A 43 0.38 3.26 7.20
C ARG A 43 0.15 1.76 7.33
N ALA A 44 -1.02 1.33 7.81
CA ALA A 44 -1.36 -0.08 7.92
C ALA A 44 -1.40 -0.76 6.54
N SER A 45 -1.95 -0.08 5.54
CA SER A 45 -1.98 -0.55 4.15
C SER A 45 -0.57 -0.69 3.57
N MET A 46 0.30 0.29 3.79
CA MET A 46 1.71 0.24 3.39
C MET A 46 2.45 -0.93 4.07
N GLU A 47 2.23 -1.16 5.37
CA GLU A 47 2.83 -2.29 6.09
C GLU A 47 2.34 -3.64 5.53
N LYS A 48 1.05 -3.74 5.22
CA LYS A 48 0.46 -4.95 4.60
C LYS A 48 1.09 -5.25 3.25
N VAL A 49 1.17 -4.25 2.36
CA VAL A 49 1.82 -4.36 1.03
C VAL A 49 3.29 -4.76 1.16
N SER A 50 4.03 -4.10 2.06
CA SER A 50 5.44 -4.41 2.33
C SER A 50 5.61 -5.85 2.83
N SER A 51 4.73 -6.30 3.71
CA SER A 51 4.72 -7.66 4.25
C SER A 51 4.46 -8.70 3.15
N MET A 52 3.51 -8.43 2.24
CA MET A 52 3.23 -9.30 1.09
C MET A 52 4.44 -9.43 0.17
N LEU A 53 5.08 -8.32 -0.18
CA LEU A 53 6.30 -8.31 -1.00
C LEU A 53 7.44 -9.09 -0.34
N ARG A 54 7.67 -8.90 0.96
CA ARG A 54 8.70 -9.65 1.71
C ARG A 54 8.37 -11.13 1.79
N SER A 55 7.13 -11.48 2.09
CA SER A 55 6.69 -12.87 2.22
C SER A 55 6.90 -13.63 0.93
N ILE A 56 6.43 -13.10 -0.20
CA ILE A 56 6.54 -13.79 -1.48
C ILE A 56 8.00 -13.89 -1.95
N ASN A 57 8.82 -12.84 -1.74
CA ASN A 57 10.24 -12.91 -2.04
C ASN A 57 10.97 -13.96 -1.18
N THR A 58 10.63 -14.06 0.11
CA THR A 58 11.20 -15.08 1.00
C THR A 58 10.87 -16.50 0.51
N GLN A 59 9.67 -16.72 -0.03
CA GLN A 59 9.29 -18.02 -0.58
C GLN A 59 10.10 -18.35 -1.86
N ALA A 60 10.40 -17.35 -2.69
CA ALA A 60 11.30 -17.52 -3.83
C ALA A 60 12.71 -17.90 -3.36
N GLN A 61 13.26 -17.20 -2.37
CA GLN A 61 14.59 -17.46 -1.83
C GLN A 61 14.72 -18.86 -1.18
N ARG A 62 13.67 -19.33 -0.54
CA ARG A 62 13.59 -20.70 0.02
C ARG A 62 13.46 -21.78 -1.07
N GLY A 63 13.20 -21.41 -2.33
CA GLY A 63 13.05 -22.33 -3.46
C GLY A 63 11.67 -22.99 -3.54
N ASN A 64 10.67 -22.49 -2.80
CA ASN A 64 9.29 -22.96 -2.90
C ASN A 64 8.70 -22.65 -4.28
N PHE A 65 9.13 -21.52 -4.86
CA PHE A 65 8.75 -21.07 -6.21
C PHE A 65 10.00 -20.72 -7.01
N SER A 66 9.96 -20.97 -8.31
CA SER A 66 11.00 -20.54 -9.24
C SER A 66 10.91 -19.04 -9.52
N ILE A 67 9.68 -18.56 -9.68
CA ILE A 67 9.35 -17.15 -9.91
C ILE A 67 8.17 -16.78 -9.02
N VAL A 68 8.19 -15.58 -8.49
CA VAL A 68 7.09 -15.00 -7.74
C VAL A 68 6.68 -13.67 -8.37
N GLN A 69 5.39 -13.35 -8.30
CA GLN A 69 4.82 -12.13 -8.83
C GLN A 69 4.09 -11.37 -7.73
N PHE A 70 4.33 -10.08 -7.65
CA PHE A 70 3.48 -9.14 -6.93
C PHE A 70 2.78 -8.24 -7.94
N MET A 71 1.46 -8.24 -7.93
CA MET A 71 0.62 -7.50 -8.87
C MET A 71 -0.26 -6.51 -8.13
N VAL A 72 -0.47 -5.37 -8.75
CA VAL A 72 -1.36 -4.29 -8.29
C VAL A 72 -2.41 -4.07 -9.36
N LYS A 73 -3.67 -4.12 -8.94
CA LYS A 73 -4.83 -3.87 -9.79
C LYS A 73 -5.63 -2.71 -9.20
N PRO A 74 -5.41 -1.50 -9.69
CA PRO A 74 -6.28 -0.38 -9.33
C PRO A 74 -7.65 -0.54 -9.99
N SER A 75 -8.66 -0.16 -9.24
CA SER A 75 -10.04 -0.03 -9.70
C SER A 75 -10.55 1.36 -9.33
N SER A 76 -11.70 1.76 -9.84
CA SER A 76 -12.27 3.09 -9.58
C SER A 76 -12.49 3.37 -8.09
N ASN A 77 -12.75 2.34 -7.27
CA ASN A 77 -13.12 2.49 -5.86
C ASN A 77 -12.24 1.66 -4.92
N SER A 78 -11.21 0.98 -5.41
CA SER A 78 -10.36 0.13 -4.57
C SER A 78 -9.05 -0.19 -5.25
N THR A 79 -8.04 -0.56 -4.48
CA THR A 79 -6.83 -1.17 -5.03
C THR A 79 -6.68 -2.58 -4.48
N GLU A 80 -6.49 -3.52 -5.39
CA GLU A 80 -6.23 -4.92 -5.08
C GLU A 80 -4.74 -5.23 -5.25
N PHE A 81 -4.16 -5.84 -4.24
CA PHE A 81 -2.76 -6.29 -4.22
C PHE A 81 -2.75 -7.81 -4.18
N ILE A 82 -2.03 -8.44 -5.11
CA ILE A 82 -2.01 -9.90 -5.27
C ILE A 82 -0.57 -10.38 -5.32
N SER A 83 -0.25 -11.42 -4.54
CA SER A 83 1.01 -12.13 -4.66
C SER A 83 0.79 -13.57 -5.09
N LYS A 84 1.58 -14.05 -6.04
CA LYS A 84 1.48 -15.40 -6.65
C LYS A 84 2.85 -16.02 -6.77
N GLY A 85 2.91 -17.35 -6.73
CA GLY A 85 4.12 -18.12 -6.98
C GLY A 85 3.97 -19.07 -8.18
N MET A 86 5.04 -19.31 -8.89
CA MET A 86 5.14 -20.30 -9.97
C MET A 86 6.10 -21.42 -9.55
N SER A 87 5.65 -22.66 -9.62
CA SER A 87 6.48 -23.84 -9.33
C SER A 87 7.49 -24.10 -10.45
N LYS A 88 8.59 -24.82 -10.14
CA LYS A 88 9.56 -25.22 -11.14
C LYS A 88 8.95 -26.10 -12.25
N SER A 89 8.00 -26.96 -11.90
CA SER A 89 7.31 -27.80 -12.87
C SER A 89 6.49 -26.97 -13.85
N ALA A 90 5.78 -25.95 -13.37
CA ALA A 90 5.03 -25.03 -14.24
C ALA A 90 5.96 -24.25 -15.17
N GLU A 91 7.09 -23.73 -14.65
CA GLU A 91 8.12 -23.04 -15.44
C GLU A 91 8.66 -23.93 -16.56
N SER A 92 9.05 -25.16 -16.24
CA SER A 92 9.58 -26.12 -17.24
C SER A 92 8.53 -26.50 -18.29
N THR A 93 7.26 -26.61 -17.92
CA THR A 93 6.17 -26.86 -18.85
C THR A 93 6.02 -25.73 -19.87
N ILE A 94 6.06 -24.48 -19.41
CA ILE A 94 6.00 -23.31 -20.30
C ILE A 94 7.19 -23.30 -21.27
N ALA A 95 8.40 -23.47 -20.74
CA ALA A 95 9.61 -23.47 -21.56
C ALA A 95 9.59 -24.56 -22.64
N ASN A 96 9.11 -25.75 -22.29
CA ASN A 96 9.08 -26.91 -23.21
C ASN A 96 7.92 -26.86 -24.21
N THR A 97 6.77 -26.29 -23.82
CA THR A 97 5.55 -26.33 -24.65
C THR A 97 5.50 -25.18 -25.64
N SER A 98 6.00 -24.01 -25.29
CA SER A 98 5.87 -22.80 -26.10
C SER A 98 7.19 -22.29 -26.68
N GLY A 99 8.34 -22.84 -26.26
CA GLY A 99 9.65 -22.27 -26.61
C GLY A 99 9.84 -20.83 -26.13
N GLN A 100 8.89 -20.32 -25.34
CA GLN A 100 8.88 -18.94 -24.85
C GLN A 100 9.64 -18.83 -23.54
N THR A 101 10.40 -17.77 -23.42
CA THR A 101 10.96 -17.34 -22.14
C THR A 101 9.83 -17.01 -21.20
N VAL A 102 9.84 -17.58 -20.00
CA VAL A 102 8.87 -17.22 -18.95
C VAL A 102 8.99 -15.75 -18.65
N THR A 103 7.95 -15.00 -18.88
CA THR A 103 7.89 -13.55 -18.59
C THR A 103 6.98 -13.29 -17.41
N CYS A 104 7.18 -12.16 -16.74
CA CYS A 104 6.28 -11.66 -15.68
C CYS A 104 4.82 -11.53 -16.17
N ARG A 105 4.64 -11.39 -17.49
CA ARG A 105 3.38 -11.20 -18.20
C ARG A 105 2.52 -12.45 -18.31
N ILE A 106 3.03 -13.62 -18.00
CA ILE A 106 2.22 -14.85 -18.08
C ILE A 106 1.20 -14.81 -16.93
N VAL A 107 0.21 -13.99 -17.14
CA VAL A 107 -0.99 -13.83 -16.30
C VAL A 107 -1.96 -14.98 -16.57
N THR A 108 -1.69 -15.81 -17.58
CA THR A 108 -2.58 -16.89 -17.98
C THR A 108 -2.73 -17.90 -16.86
N SER A 109 -3.96 -18.02 -16.45
CA SER A 109 -4.49 -18.98 -15.50
C SER A 109 -3.92 -20.39 -15.72
N GLY A 110 -3.41 -21.01 -14.68
CA GLY A 110 -2.97 -22.39 -14.65
C GLY A 110 -1.50 -22.60 -14.33
N TYR A 111 -0.63 -21.64 -14.61
CA TYR A 111 0.79 -21.73 -14.31
C TYR A 111 1.16 -21.14 -12.95
N TRP A 112 0.34 -20.21 -12.45
CA TRP A 112 0.52 -19.65 -11.11
C TRP A 112 -0.18 -20.55 -10.10
N THR A 113 0.58 -21.03 -9.13
CA THR A 113 0.05 -21.92 -8.10
C THR A 113 -0.98 -21.25 -7.22
N ASN A 114 -1.88 -22.06 -6.63
CA ASN A 114 -3.01 -21.61 -5.81
C ASN A 114 -2.65 -20.89 -4.50
N GLN A 115 -1.37 -20.70 -4.17
CA GLN A 115 -0.96 -19.88 -3.03
C GLN A 115 -0.97 -18.40 -3.40
N GLN A 116 -2.16 -17.89 -3.56
CA GLN A 116 -2.42 -16.49 -3.81
C GLN A 116 -2.76 -15.81 -2.49
N VAL A 117 -2.06 -14.73 -2.18
CA VAL A 117 -2.42 -13.83 -1.08
C VAL A 117 -2.97 -12.56 -1.71
N GLU A 118 -4.18 -12.21 -1.32
CA GLU A 118 -4.87 -11.01 -1.79
C GLU A 118 -5.09 -10.04 -0.63
N TYR A 119 -4.99 -8.77 -0.95
CA TYR A 119 -5.34 -7.68 -0.06
C TYR A 119 -6.03 -6.60 -0.89
N SER A 120 -7.20 -6.18 -0.46
CA SER A 120 -7.96 -5.10 -1.09
C SER A 120 -8.35 -4.06 -0.05
N ASN A 121 -8.31 -2.79 -0.43
CA ASN A 121 -8.78 -1.70 0.41
C ASN A 121 -9.42 -0.62 -0.47
N ASN A 122 -10.64 -0.20 -0.10
CA ASN A 122 -11.43 0.78 -0.84
C ASN A 122 -10.95 2.22 -0.62
N ASP A 123 -10.27 2.48 0.50
CA ASP A 123 -9.78 3.81 0.86
C ASP A 123 -8.36 4.08 0.35
N VAL A 124 -7.77 3.08 -0.33
CA VAL A 124 -6.39 3.11 -0.84
C VAL A 124 -6.35 3.24 -2.34
N ALA A 125 -5.62 4.23 -2.80
CA ALA A 125 -5.20 4.39 -4.18
C ALA A 125 -3.68 4.25 -4.33
N THR A 126 -3.22 4.10 -5.56
CA THR A 126 -1.80 3.99 -5.90
C THR A 126 -1.41 4.95 -7.01
N ASN A 127 -0.11 5.07 -7.27
CA ASN A 127 0.42 5.92 -8.34
C ASN A 127 0.31 5.31 -9.75
N ILE A 128 -0.37 4.18 -9.89
CA ILE A 128 -0.66 3.57 -11.20
C ILE A 128 -2.18 3.54 -11.45
N ASP A 129 -2.57 3.74 -12.69
CA ASP A 129 -3.96 3.84 -13.16
C ASP A 129 -4.46 2.57 -13.86
N ALA A 130 -3.59 1.58 -14.06
CA ALA A 130 -3.92 0.28 -14.62
C ALA A 130 -3.02 -0.80 -14.02
N ASN A 131 -3.30 -2.06 -14.33
CA ASN A 131 -2.59 -3.21 -13.80
C ASN A 131 -1.08 -3.12 -13.99
N GLY A 132 -0.34 -3.41 -12.94
CA GLY A 132 1.10 -3.50 -12.95
C GLY A 132 1.60 -4.64 -12.08
N ALA A 133 2.70 -5.27 -12.49
CA ALA A 133 3.30 -6.37 -11.74
C ALA A 133 4.82 -6.26 -11.70
N VAL A 134 5.41 -6.82 -10.64
CA VAL A 134 6.85 -7.07 -10.52
C VAL A 134 7.08 -8.53 -10.20
N CYS A 135 8.06 -9.14 -10.85
CA CYS A 135 8.46 -10.52 -10.63
C CYS A 135 9.88 -10.61 -10.10
N PHE A 136 10.10 -11.62 -9.23
CA PHE A 136 11.39 -11.94 -8.64
C PHE A 136 11.68 -13.44 -8.81
N SER A 137 12.95 -13.79 -8.95
CA SER A 137 13.43 -15.17 -8.84
C SER A 137 14.57 -15.27 -7.84
N LYS A 138 14.84 -16.49 -7.34
CA LYS A 138 15.91 -16.75 -6.38
C LYS A 138 17.30 -16.28 -6.85
N ASP A 139 17.59 -16.46 -8.11
CA ASP A 139 18.87 -16.14 -8.74
C ASP A 139 18.91 -14.73 -9.35
N THR A 140 17.89 -13.92 -9.07
CA THR A 140 17.74 -12.56 -9.62
C THR A 140 17.70 -12.45 -11.15
N ARG A 141 17.65 -13.59 -11.88
CA ARG A 141 17.54 -13.62 -13.34
C ARG A 141 16.26 -12.95 -13.83
N TYR A 142 15.18 -13.16 -13.09
CA TYR A 142 13.89 -12.57 -13.40
C TYR A 142 13.58 -11.46 -12.40
N PHE A 143 14.10 -10.27 -12.69
CA PHE A 143 13.62 -9.05 -12.09
C PHE A 143 13.01 -8.22 -13.21
N LEU A 144 11.71 -8.42 -13.42
CA LEU A 144 10.95 -7.79 -14.49
C LEU A 144 9.78 -7.01 -13.91
N LYS A 145 9.51 -5.86 -14.48
CA LYS A 145 8.30 -5.07 -14.24
C LYS A 145 7.41 -5.14 -15.49
N GLU A 146 6.12 -5.26 -15.30
CA GLU A 146 5.12 -5.34 -16.35
C GLU A 146 3.99 -4.34 -16.14
N GLY A 147 3.31 -4.01 -17.22
CA GLY A 147 2.21 -3.05 -17.19
C GLY A 147 2.65 -1.68 -16.73
N LYS A 148 1.84 -1.00 -15.94
CA LYS A 148 2.13 0.36 -15.47
C LYS A 148 3.34 0.47 -14.55
N LEU A 149 3.75 -0.59 -13.86
CA LEU A 149 4.98 -0.56 -13.08
C LEU A 149 6.25 -0.46 -13.94
N SER A 150 6.21 -0.96 -15.18
CA SER A 150 7.36 -0.85 -16.12
C SER A 150 7.55 0.55 -16.67
N SER A 151 6.51 1.37 -16.71
CA SER A 151 6.51 2.73 -17.27
C SER A 151 6.60 3.82 -16.19
N LEU A 152 6.87 3.46 -14.92
CA LEU A 152 7.03 4.45 -13.86
C LEU A 152 8.24 5.35 -14.11
N LEU A 153 8.02 6.64 -13.99
CA LEU A 153 9.08 7.65 -14.00
C LEU A 153 9.91 7.52 -12.71
N ASN A 154 11.15 7.99 -12.78
CA ASN A 154 11.99 8.05 -11.59
C ASN A 154 11.44 9.05 -10.58
N VAL A 155 11.41 8.66 -9.31
CA VAL A 155 11.14 9.54 -8.18
C VAL A 155 12.44 9.76 -7.39
N SER A 156 12.63 10.96 -6.88
CA SER A 156 13.77 11.27 -6.01
C SER A 156 13.42 10.92 -4.57
N ILE A 157 14.22 10.06 -3.96
CA ILE A 157 14.11 9.66 -2.55
C ILE A 157 15.48 9.87 -1.91
N GLU A 158 15.57 10.79 -0.97
CA GLU A 158 16.84 11.10 -0.26
C GLU A 158 18.00 11.37 -1.25
N GLY A 159 17.72 12.10 -2.34
CA GLY A 159 18.71 12.42 -3.38
C GLY A 159 19.04 11.31 -4.39
N ARG A 160 18.42 10.14 -4.27
CA ARG A 160 18.57 8.99 -5.16
C ARG A 160 17.34 8.81 -6.04
N LEU A 161 17.55 8.54 -7.32
CA LEU A 161 16.46 8.26 -8.28
C LEU A 161 16.13 6.76 -8.30
N THR A 162 14.85 6.43 -8.24
CA THR A 162 14.33 5.07 -8.36
C THR A 162 13.03 5.03 -9.16
N SER A 163 12.83 3.94 -9.90
CA SER A 163 11.55 3.62 -10.56
C SER A 163 10.93 2.32 -10.04
N ASN A 164 11.52 1.72 -8.99
CA ASN A 164 11.06 0.47 -8.38
C ASN A 164 10.28 0.76 -7.10
N TYR A 165 9.13 1.38 -7.24
CA TYR A 165 8.32 1.80 -6.11
C TYR A 165 6.83 1.74 -6.42
N ILE A 166 6.04 1.81 -5.36
CA ILE A 166 4.62 2.11 -5.41
C ILE A 166 4.31 3.14 -4.32
N ILE A 167 3.51 4.14 -4.67
CA ILE A 167 2.98 5.13 -3.73
C ILE A 167 1.58 4.67 -3.34
N ILE A 168 1.27 4.83 -2.07
CA ILE A 168 -0.03 4.53 -1.44
C ILE A 168 -0.53 5.83 -0.84
N CYS A 169 -1.70 6.28 -1.27
CA CYS A 169 -2.39 7.46 -0.75
C CYS A 169 -3.88 7.18 -0.60
N THR A 170 -4.64 8.12 -0.06
CA THR A 170 -6.10 8.00 0.03
C THR A 170 -6.74 8.10 -1.35
N THR A 171 -7.88 7.46 -1.55
CA THR A 171 -8.69 7.61 -2.78
C THR A 171 -9.12 9.05 -3.02
N GLU A 172 -9.35 9.84 -1.95
CA GLU A 172 -9.64 11.27 -2.06
C GLU A 172 -8.48 12.04 -2.69
N ASN A 173 -7.24 11.82 -2.22
CA ASN A 173 -6.05 12.47 -2.77
C ASN A 173 -5.79 12.02 -4.23
N ALA A 174 -6.04 10.76 -4.53
CA ALA A 174 -5.92 10.25 -5.89
C ALA A 174 -6.94 10.91 -6.83
N THR A 175 -8.18 11.11 -6.38
CA THR A 175 -9.22 11.77 -7.18
C THR A 175 -8.82 13.20 -7.55
N LYS A 176 -8.23 13.94 -6.63
CA LYS A 176 -7.68 15.29 -6.88
C LYS A 176 -6.54 15.29 -7.90
N SER A 177 -5.82 14.19 -8.02
CA SER A 177 -4.66 14.03 -8.92
C SER A 177 -4.98 13.21 -10.19
N GLY A 178 -6.22 13.19 -10.63
CA GLY A 178 -6.63 12.51 -11.87
C GLY A 178 -6.78 11.00 -11.75
N GLY A 179 -7.18 10.50 -10.56
CA GLY A 179 -7.53 9.11 -10.31
C GLY A 179 -6.37 8.22 -9.85
N LYS A 180 -5.20 8.79 -9.57
CA LYS A 180 -4.02 8.08 -9.04
C LYS A 180 -3.24 8.97 -8.09
N CYS A 181 -2.45 8.38 -7.20
CA CYS A 181 -1.56 9.14 -6.34
C CYS A 181 -0.53 9.93 -7.17
N ALA A 182 -0.39 11.21 -6.90
CA ALA A 182 0.69 12.02 -7.44
C ALA A 182 2.05 11.50 -6.97
N THR A 183 3.14 11.86 -7.65
CA THR A 183 4.49 11.37 -7.35
C THR A 183 5.33 12.36 -6.55
N ASN A 184 4.96 13.62 -6.57
CA ASN A 184 5.65 14.72 -5.89
C ASN A 184 4.69 15.86 -5.55
N GLN A 185 5.17 16.87 -4.86
CA GLN A 185 4.39 18.04 -4.46
C GLN A 185 3.87 18.86 -5.65
N LEU A 186 4.65 19.00 -6.71
CA LEU A 186 4.27 19.77 -7.90
C LEU A 186 3.08 19.14 -8.64
N ASP A 187 3.00 17.80 -8.60
CA ASP A 187 1.88 17.04 -9.15
C ASP A 187 0.70 16.91 -8.17
N GLY A 188 0.76 17.56 -7.00
CA GLY A 188 -0.31 17.58 -6.01
C GLY A 188 -0.30 16.41 -5.03
N LEU A 189 0.87 15.84 -4.70
CA LEU A 189 0.96 14.82 -3.65
C LEU A 189 0.69 15.42 -2.28
N GLU A 190 -0.39 14.99 -1.64
CA GLU A 190 -0.82 15.40 -0.31
C GLU A 190 -0.61 14.30 0.75
N LYS A 191 -0.62 14.69 2.01
CA LYS A 191 -0.63 13.75 3.15
C LYS A 191 -2.06 13.23 3.39
N PRO A 192 -2.18 11.98 3.92
CA PRO A 192 -1.11 11.00 4.14
C PRO A 192 -0.73 10.26 2.84
N ALA A 193 0.57 10.12 2.62
CA ALA A 193 1.08 9.28 1.53
C ALA A 193 2.32 8.50 1.99
N TYR A 194 2.43 7.27 1.51
CA TYR A 194 3.50 6.34 1.82
C TYR A 194 4.06 5.75 0.53
N LEU A 195 5.35 5.41 0.55
CA LEU A 195 6.02 4.79 -0.57
C LEU A 195 6.70 3.50 -0.12
N VAL A 196 6.49 2.45 -0.89
CA VAL A 196 7.19 1.17 -0.77
C VAL A 196 8.13 1.06 -1.95
N GLU A 197 9.42 0.99 -1.68
CA GLU A 197 10.46 0.75 -2.67
C GLU A 197 10.99 -0.67 -2.53
N TRP A 198 11.36 -1.28 -3.64
CA TRP A 198 12.04 -2.57 -3.67
C TRP A 198 13.25 -2.53 -4.60
N ASN A 199 14.21 -3.40 -4.35
CA ASN A 199 15.32 -3.61 -5.25
C ASN A 199 15.21 -4.97 -5.97
N ARG A 200 16.13 -5.25 -6.91
CA ARG A 200 16.17 -6.51 -7.66
C ARG A 200 16.33 -7.76 -6.78
N PHE A 201 16.83 -7.61 -5.56
CA PHE A 201 16.98 -8.69 -4.58
C PHE A 201 15.73 -8.86 -3.69
N GLY A 202 14.71 -8.02 -3.89
CA GLY A 202 13.49 -8.03 -3.08
C GLY A 202 13.63 -7.39 -1.69
N ASN A 203 14.70 -6.64 -1.44
CA ASN A 203 14.80 -5.83 -0.23
C ASN A 203 13.81 -4.66 -0.32
N ILE A 204 13.09 -4.42 0.77
CA ILE A 204 12.02 -3.43 0.84
C ILE A 204 12.45 -2.27 1.73
N SER A 205 12.27 -1.07 1.24
CA SER A 205 12.38 0.18 2.00
C SER A 205 11.02 0.89 2.03
N LYS A 206 10.72 1.57 3.12
CA LYS A 206 9.46 2.25 3.36
C LYS A 206 9.71 3.71 3.65
N PHE A 207 8.89 4.58 3.08
CA PHE A 207 9.01 6.02 3.24
C PHE A 207 7.66 6.65 3.49
N LYS A 208 7.67 7.76 4.22
CA LYS A 208 6.51 8.62 4.45
C LYS A 208 6.71 9.97 3.77
N TRP A 209 5.66 10.49 3.18
CA TRP A 209 5.67 11.83 2.58
C TRP A 209 5.59 12.91 3.66
N GLY A 210 6.59 13.77 3.72
CA GLY A 210 6.68 14.89 4.68
C GLY A 210 5.99 16.17 4.23
N GLY A 211 5.57 16.25 2.94
CA GLY A 211 5.02 17.45 2.31
C GLY A 211 6.00 18.09 1.32
N SER A 212 7.30 17.96 1.53
CA SER A 212 8.36 18.45 0.63
C SER A 212 9.30 17.36 0.16
N GLY A 213 9.28 16.19 0.80
CA GLY A 213 10.16 15.06 0.45
C GLY A 213 9.75 13.76 1.15
N TRP A 214 10.37 12.68 0.70
CA TRP A 214 10.24 11.34 1.26
C TRP A 214 11.24 11.14 2.40
N SER A 215 10.77 10.74 3.57
CA SER A 215 11.57 10.37 4.74
C SER A 215 11.42 8.88 5.04
N ARG A 216 12.51 8.22 5.36
CA ARG A 216 12.55 6.78 5.66
C ARG A 216 11.86 6.49 7.00
N LEU A 217 11.16 5.31 7.06
CA LEU A 217 10.51 4.78 8.25
C LEU A 217 11.34 3.70 8.91
#